data_7f40e865654b7932c76de8f5ce637f64
#
_entry.id   7f40e865654b7932c76de8f5ce637f64
#
_cell.length_a   1.000
_cell.length_b   1.000
_cell.length_c   1.000
_cell.angle_alpha   90.00
_cell.angle_beta   90.00
_cell.angle_gamma   90.00
#
_symmetry.space_group_name_H-M   'P 1'
#
loop_
_entity.id
_entity.type
_entity.pdbx_description
1 polymer ?
#
loop_
_entity_poly.entity_id
_entity_poly.type
_entity_poly.pdbx_seq_one_letter_code
_entity_poly.pdbx_strand_id
1 'polypeptide(L)'
;MGCSEKKELFVSFSNPEIEFSGRIDTSKVDAAELYWSGSSIKINFEGESIEALLKDESRDNYYNIILDNDSIVVLRLDTIKQYYQLASNLPKGKHSIKIFKRAEWDRGKTSFYGFKLNKGAKILPKSLSKNRKIEFYGNSITAGYAIEDTTGKDSPEGTFTNNYLSYAAITARHYDAKYKCICRSGIGITVSWIPQIMPEIYDRLNPLDSNSKWNLSADEPDIVVVNLFQNDTWLVNLPEHKEFKKRFGTKAPSEKEIINAYQQFIGNLRNQYPKADIICTLGSMDAAKEGSKWKEYIKIAVANLDDKKMHTHFMPYLKSKGHPTINNQQTIAKSLIEFIDNNIEW
;
A
#
# COMPACT_ATOMS: atom_id res chain seq x y z
N MET A 1 46.72 22.33 15.97
CA MET A 1 45.74 21.61 15.12
C MET A 1 44.48 21.39 15.92
N GLY A 2 43.45 22.18 15.67
CA GLY A 2 42.18 22.04 16.38
C GLY A 2 41.47 20.75 15.95
N CYS A 3 41.33 19.81 16.81
CA CYS A 3 40.45 18.67 16.63
C CYS A 3 39.01 19.21 16.64
N SER A 4 38.43 19.45 15.46
CA SER A 4 37.00 19.80 15.35
C SER A 4 36.23 18.60 15.91
N GLU A 5 35.59 18.77 17.06
CA GLU A 5 34.67 17.73 17.58
C GLU A 5 33.60 17.47 16.52
N LYS A 6 33.65 16.28 15.93
CA LYS A 6 32.60 15.81 15.02
C LYS A 6 31.31 15.72 15.80
N LYS A 7 30.28 16.48 15.39
CA LYS A 7 28.94 16.46 15.99
C LYS A 7 28.09 15.36 15.35
N GLU A 8 27.05 14.90 16.05
CA GLU A 8 25.98 14.11 15.45
C GLU A 8 25.36 14.88 14.29
N LEU A 9 24.96 14.17 13.24
CA LEU A 9 24.41 14.76 12.02
C LEU A 9 22.88 14.57 12.01
N PHE A 10 22.14 15.67 12.11
CA PHE A 10 20.71 15.65 11.85
C PHE A 10 20.42 15.90 10.38
N VAL A 11 19.62 15.04 9.76
CA VAL A 11 19.20 15.07 8.37
C VAL A 11 17.70 15.33 8.34
N SER A 12 17.30 16.57 8.01
CA SER A 12 15.89 16.95 7.89
C SER A 12 15.15 16.07 6.90
N PHE A 13 13.85 15.83 7.14
CA PHE A 13 12.96 15.14 6.21
C PHE A 13 12.99 15.73 4.79
N SER A 14 13.28 17.01 4.64
CA SER A 14 13.36 17.72 3.36
C SER A 14 14.70 17.54 2.63
N ASN A 15 15.64 16.77 3.18
CA ASN A 15 16.92 16.51 2.53
C ASN A 15 16.70 15.76 1.21
N PRO A 16 17.28 16.22 0.07
CA PRO A 16 17.06 15.63 -1.25
C PRO A 16 17.56 14.19 -1.41
N GLU A 17 18.45 13.73 -0.51
CA GLU A 17 18.96 12.36 -0.52
C GLU A 17 18.02 11.36 0.19
N ILE A 18 16.95 11.84 0.82
CA ILE A 18 15.89 10.96 1.35
C ILE A 18 14.95 10.56 0.22
N GLU A 19 14.77 9.26 0.04
CA GLU A 19 13.82 8.71 -0.91
C GLU A 19 12.47 8.46 -0.23
N PHE A 20 11.40 9.01 -0.78
CA PHE A 20 10.02 8.69 -0.41
C PHE A 20 9.39 7.79 -1.46
N SER A 21 8.62 6.77 -1.03
CA SER A 21 7.81 5.92 -1.89
C SER A 21 6.42 5.75 -1.32
N GLY A 22 5.39 5.76 -2.17
CA GLY A 22 3.99 5.84 -1.79
C GLY A 22 3.46 7.27 -1.85
N ARG A 23 2.23 7.46 -1.38
CA ARG A 23 1.61 8.80 -1.26
C ARG A 23 1.97 9.39 0.10
N ILE A 24 2.94 10.28 0.11
CA ILE A 24 3.46 10.92 1.32
C ILE A 24 3.28 12.43 1.19
N ASP A 25 2.74 13.05 2.23
CA ASP A 25 2.58 14.50 2.28
C ASP A 25 3.88 15.16 2.77
N THR A 26 4.58 15.81 1.87
CA THR A 26 5.79 16.57 2.15
C THR A 26 5.56 18.09 2.14
N SER A 27 4.31 18.52 2.10
CA SER A 27 3.94 19.96 2.07
C SER A 27 3.98 20.62 3.45
N LYS A 28 4.08 19.85 4.52
CA LYS A 28 4.18 20.38 5.89
C LYS A 28 5.56 21.02 6.13
N VAL A 29 5.58 22.01 7.00
CA VAL A 29 6.80 22.82 7.26
C VAL A 29 7.90 22.01 7.94
N ASP A 30 7.53 21.05 8.81
CA ASP A 30 8.46 20.42 9.74
C ASP A 30 8.51 18.89 9.66
N ALA A 31 7.61 18.25 8.89
CA ALA A 31 7.55 16.79 8.79
C ALA A 31 6.98 16.31 7.45
N ALA A 32 7.34 15.09 7.06
CA ALA A 32 6.61 14.31 6.06
C ALA A 32 5.55 13.44 6.75
N GLU A 33 4.32 13.39 6.23
CA GLU A 33 3.22 12.62 6.80
C GLU A 33 2.91 11.38 5.96
N LEU A 34 2.92 10.21 6.59
CA LEU A 34 2.65 8.90 6.00
C LEU A 34 1.27 8.41 6.43
N TYR A 35 0.41 8.10 5.46
CA TYR A 35 -0.95 7.60 5.69
C TYR A 35 -1.09 6.15 5.22
N TRP A 36 -0.85 5.90 3.96
CA TRP A 36 -1.15 4.66 3.26
C TRP A 36 -0.19 3.52 3.60
N SER A 37 -0.70 2.29 3.58
CA SER A 37 0.12 1.07 3.66
C SER A 37 1.20 1.07 2.59
N GLY A 38 2.38 0.54 2.91
CA GLY A 38 3.49 0.46 1.97
C GLY A 38 4.22 1.77 1.71
N SER A 39 3.76 2.90 2.27
CA SER A 39 4.54 4.14 2.26
C SER A 39 5.89 3.91 2.94
N SER A 40 6.96 4.39 2.34
CA SER A 40 8.30 4.14 2.87
C SER A 40 9.25 5.32 2.71
N ILE A 41 10.22 5.38 3.60
CA ILE A 41 11.29 6.38 3.67
C ILE A 41 12.61 5.63 3.64
N LYS A 42 13.53 6.01 2.75
CA LYS A 42 14.84 5.39 2.64
C LYS A 42 15.94 6.44 2.62
N ILE A 43 17.08 6.11 3.23
CA ILE A 43 18.32 6.88 3.15
C ILE A 43 19.52 5.94 3.02
N ASN A 44 20.53 6.37 2.25
CA ASN A 44 21.83 5.73 2.21
C ASN A 44 22.81 6.58 3.02
N PHE A 45 23.66 5.93 3.80
CA PHE A 45 24.62 6.61 4.67
C PHE A 45 25.92 5.80 4.87
N GLU A 46 26.94 6.47 5.34
CA GLU A 46 28.16 5.88 5.85
C GLU A 46 28.25 6.21 7.34
N GLY A 47 28.19 5.18 8.19
CA GLY A 47 28.13 5.39 9.65
C GLY A 47 27.89 4.09 10.41
N GLU A 48 27.90 4.16 11.74
CA GLU A 48 27.77 3.00 12.63
C GLU A 48 26.42 2.95 13.36
N SER A 49 25.62 4.04 13.29
CA SER A 49 24.25 4.08 13.87
C SER A 49 23.38 5.13 13.21
N ILE A 50 22.07 4.87 13.26
CA ILE A 50 21.04 5.78 12.75
C ILE A 50 19.78 5.68 13.60
N GLU A 51 19.21 6.85 13.91
CA GLU A 51 17.91 7.01 14.55
C GLU A 51 16.98 7.80 13.63
N ALA A 52 15.66 7.64 13.79
CA ALA A 52 14.65 8.49 13.16
C ALA A 52 13.87 9.26 14.21
N LEU A 53 13.59 10.53 13.97
CA LEU A 53 12.69 11.34 14.77
C LEU A 53 11.28 11.18 14.22
N LEU A 54 10.41 10.49 14.96
CA LEU A 54 9.07 10.11 14.55
C LEU A 54 8.04 10.46 15.62
N LYS A 55 6.78 10.62 15.17
CA LYS A 55 5.59 10.69 16.00
C LYS A 55 4.45 9.99 15.29
N ASP A 56 3.65 9.21 15.99
CA ASP A 56 2.45 8.59 15.45
C ASP A 56 1.17 9.14 16.11
N GLU A 57 0.02 8.87 15.55
CA GLU A 57 -1.29 9.13 16.15
C GLU A 57 -1.79 7.96 16.99
N SER A 58 -1.19 6.77 16.83
CA SER A 58 -1.63 5.54 17.48
C SER A 58 -0.44 4.65 17.87
N ARG A 59 -0.60 3.91 18.98
CA ARG A 59 0.34 2.85 19.39
C ARG A 59 0.10 1.52 18.68
N ASP A 60 -0.90 1.43 17.79
CA ASP A 60 -1.20 0.24 17.01
C ASP A 60 -0.72 0.35 15.55
N ASN A 61 0.27 1.22 15.31
CA ASN A 61 0.90 1.40 14.02
C ASN A 61 2.33 0.82 14.03
N TYR A 62 2.64 -0.02 13.05
CA TYR A 62 3.87 -0.80 12.99
C TYR A 62 4.61 -0.58 11.67
N TYR A 63 5.92 -0.69 11.74
CA TYR A 63 6.86 -0.49 10.63
C TYR A 63 7.84 -1.64 10.52
N ASN A 64 8.23 -1.99 9.31
CA ASN A 64 9.44 -2.75 9.07
C ASN A 64 10.61 -1.78 8.88
N ILE A 65 11.65 -1.96 9.67
CA ILE A 65 12.94 -1.30 9.50
C ILE A 65 13.83 -2.28 8.75
N ILE A 66 14.20 -1.93 7.54
CA ILE A 66 14.93 -2.80 6.62
C ILE A 66 16.33 -2.22 6.45
N LEU A 67 17.32 -2.96 6.97
CA LEU A 67 18.74 -2.61 6.86
C LEU A 67 19.35 -3.36 5.69
N ASP A 68 20.05 -2.66 4.82
CA ASP A 68 20.81 -3.18 3.67
C ASP A 68 20.03 -4.13 2.74
N ASN A 69 18.69 -3.97 2.70
CA ASN A 69 17.71 -4.80 1.98
C ASN A 69 17.63 -6.27 2.44
N ASP A 70 18.20 -6.61 3.59
CA ASP A 70 18.32 -7.97 4.11
C ASP A 70 17.64 -8.13 5.48
N SER A 71 18.16 -7.47 6.49
CA SER A 71 17.67 -7.60 7.86
C SER A 71 16.42 -6.77 8.09
N ILE A 72 15.38 -7.37 8.70
CA ILE A 72 14.11 -6.71 9.01
C ILE A 72 13.83 -6.77 10.51
N VAL A 73 13.63 -5.59 11.11
CA VAL A 73 13.21 -5.45 12.50
C VAL A 73 11.86 -4.72 12.54
N VAL A 74 10.95 -5.18 13.40
CA VAL A 74 9.65 -4.52 13.59
C VAL A 74 9.78 -3.38 14.59
N LEU A 75 9.34 -2.20 14.19
CA LEU A 75 9.26 -1.02 15.04
C LEU A 75 7.80 -0.68 15.32
N ARG A 76 7.44 -0.54 16.59
CA ARG A 76 6.19 0.04 17.06
C ARG A 76 6.43 1.48 17.47
N LEU A 77 5.61 2.39 16.96
CA LEU A 77 5.72 3.81 17.32
C LEU A 77 4.86 4.19 18.52
N ASP A 78 5.21 5.32 19.13
CA ASP A 78 4.43 5.98 20.20
C ASP A 78 3.81 7.28 19.67
N THR A 79 2.85 7.82 20.42
CA THR A 79 2.18 9.09 20.15
C THR A 79 3.01 10.32 20.58
N ILE A 80 4.18 10.09 21.14
CA ILE A 80 5.12 11.14 21.55
C ILE A 80 6.20 11.29 20.45
N LYS A 81 6.55 12.53 20.11
CA LYS A 81 7.68 12.84 19.23
C LYS A 81 8.99 12.47 19.92
N GLN A 82 9.69 11.47 19.40
CA GLN A 82 10.96 11.00 19.97
C GLN A 82 11.85 10.34 18.92
N TYR A 83 13.11 10.14 19.29
CA TYR A 83 14.05 9.37 18.49
C TYR A 83 13.83 7.88 18.71
N TYR A 84 13.82 7.14 17.61
CA TYR A 84 13.77 5.69 17.57
C TYR A 84 15.06 5.15 16.96
N GLN A 85 15.76 4.28 17.70
CA GLN A 85 16.94 3.61 17.19
C GLN A 85 16.55 2.66 16.06
N LEU A 86 17.07 2.90 14.86
CA LEU A 86 16.81 2.03 13.71
C LEU A 86 17.91 0.98 13.53
N ALA A 87 19.17 1.37 13.72
CA ALA A 87 20.30 0.48 13.72
C ALA A 87 21.46 1.06 14.57
N SER A 88 22.25 0.20 15.18
CA SER A 88 23.42 0.55 15.98
C SER A 88 24.52 -0.50 15.87
N ASN A 89 25.76 -0.10 16.19
CA ASN A 89 26.93 -0.97 16.14
C ASN A 89 27.15 -1.62 14.76
N LEU A 90 26.80 -0.86 13.70
CA LEU A 90 27.03 -1.33 12.34
C LEU A 90 28.54 -1.37 12.05
N PRO A 91 28.98 -2.28 11.18
CA PRO A 91 30.35 -2.25 10.65
C PRO A 91 30.61 -0.89 9.97
N LYS A 92 31.88 -0.45 9.98
CA LYS A 92 32.23 0.74 9.21
C LYS A 92 32.00 0.48 7.73
N GLY A 93 31.23 1.35 7.08
CA GLY A 93 30.92 1.17 5.68
C GLY A 93 29.66 1.93 5.24
N LYS A 94 29.22 1.56 4.05
CA LYS A 94 28.01 2.11 3.42
C LYS A 94 26.83 1.24 3.80
N HIS A 95 25.76 1.89 4.25
CA HIS A 95 24.51 1.27 4.65
C HIS A 95 23.33 1.92 3.99
N SER A 96 22.22 1.21 3.93
CA SER A 96 20.92 1.72 3.59
C SER A 96 19.91 1.35 4.66
N ILE A 97 19.03 2.28 5.03
CA ILE A 97 17.91 2.02 5.94
C ILE A 97 16.61 2.41 5.26
N LYS A 98 15.60 1.55 5.37
CA LYS A 98 14.24 1.84 4.91
C LYS A 98 13.24 1.65 6.06
N ILE A 99 12.42 2.66 6.28
CA ILE A 99 11.25 2.60 7.16
C ILE A 99 10.04 2.31 6.27
N PHE A 100 9.35 1.18 6.44
CA PHE A 100 8.23 0.74 5.62
C PHE A 100 6.97 0.57 6.47
N LYS A 101 5.91 1.33 6.17
CA LYS A 101 4.64 1.27 6.89
C LYS A 101 3.91 -0.04 6.61
N ARG A 102 3.72 -0.87 7.64
CA ARG A 102 3.05 -2.17 7.54
C ARG A 102 1.55 -2.05 7.52
N ALA A 103 1.03 -1.22 8.42
CA ALA A 103 -0.37 -1.12 8.77
C ALA A 103 -1.15 -0.16 7.86
N GLU A 104 -2.47 -0.21 7.96
CA GLU A 104 -3.39 0.62 7.21
C GLU A 104 -3.53 2.02 7.80
N TRP A 105 -4.15 2.93 7.04
CA TRP A 105 -4.30 4.33 7.43
C TRP A 105 -5.25 4.56 8.63
N ASP A 106 -6.16 3.63 8.92
CA ASP A 106 -7.05 3.72 10.09
C ASP A 106 -6.31 3.54 11.43
N ARG A 107 -5.07 3.05 11.39
CA ARG A 107 -4.18 2.99 12.57
C ARG A 107 -3.53 4.33 12.89
N GLY A 108 -3.79 5.35 12.10
CA GLY A 108 -3.25 6.68 12.26
C GLY A 108 -2.18 7.03 11.23
N LYS A 109 -1.86 8.33 11.18
CA LYS A 109 -0.74 8.83 10.40
C LYS A 109 0.53 8.90 11.23
N THR A 110 1.65 8.83 10.53
CA THR A 110 2.97 9.03 11.13
C THR A 110 3.61 10.29 10.57
N SER A 111 4.15 11.13 11.44
CA SER A 111 4.99 12.26 11.09
C SER A 111 6.46 11.90 11.21
N PHE A 112 7.19 12.03 10.12
CA PHE A 112 8.64 11.85 10.04
C PHE A 112 9.34 13.19 9.93
N TYR A 113 10.24 13.51 10.87
CA TYR A 113 10.93 14.80 10.97
C TYR A 113 12.35 14.75 10.40
N GLY A 114 12.97 13.58 10.38
CA GLY A 114 14.33 13.40 9.88
C GLY A 114 15.08 12.24 10.54
N PHE A 115 16.31 12.05 10.11
CA PHE A 115 17.24 11.09 10.68
C PHE A 115 18.30 11.75 11.53
N LYS A 116 18.84 11.03 12.51
CA LYS A 116 20.02 11.39 13.25
C LYS A 116 21.07 10.30 13.09
N LEU A 117 22.25 10.68 12.64
CA LEU A 117 23.40 9.81 12.40
C LEU A 117 24.49 10.05 13.45
N ASN A 118 25.30 9.04 13.72
CA ASN A 118 26.43 9.14 14.64
C ASN A 118 27.48 10.16 14.21
N LYS A 119 28.33 10.57 15.13
CA LYS A 119 29.45 11.49 14.88
C LYS A 119 30.33 11.00 13.74
N GLY A 120 30.54 11.86 12.75
CA GLY A 120 31.38 11.59 11.60
C GLY A 120 30.76 10.76 10.49
N ALA A 121 29.49 10.38 10.63
CA ALA A 121 28.72 9.78 9.55
C ALA A 121 28.54 10.75 8.37
N LYS A 122 28.24 10.18 7.19
CA LYS A 122 27.99 10.93 5.96
C LYS A 122 26.71 10.45 5.31
N ILE A 123 25.96 11.36 4.70
CA ILE A 123 24.86 11.03 3.80
C ILE A 123 25.48 10.60 2.46
N LEU A 124 24.94 9.54 1.88
CA LEU A 124 25.31 9.09 0.55
C LEU A 124 24.19 9.43 -0.44
N PRO A 125 24.51 9.53 -1.73
CA PRO A 125 23.51 9.76 -2.76
C PRO A 125 22.39 8.72 -2.69
N LYS A 126 21.16 9.17 -2.94
CA LYS A 126 20.02 8.27 -3.07
C LYS A 126 20.25 7.27 -4.21
N SER A 127 19.56 6.13 -4.15
CA SER A 127 19.62 5.13 -5.19
C SER A 127 19.16 5.71 -6.53
N LEU A 128 19.63 5.16 -7.64
CA LEU A 128 19.11 5.52 -8.95
C LEU A 128 17.59 5.34 -8.95
N SER A 129 16.89 6.28 -9.61
CA SER A 129 15.43 6.21 -9.70
C SER A 129 15.03 4.90 -10.38
N LYS A 130 14.11 4.19 -9.75
CA LYS A 130 13.49 3.02 -10.37
C LYS A 130 12.68 3.48 -11.57
N ASN A 131 12.86 2.80 -12.69
CA ASN A 131 12.17 3.14 -13.94
C ASN A 131 10.72 2.63 -13.95
N ARG A 132 10.47 1.48 -13.31
CA ARG A 132 9.15 0.82 -13.25
C ARG A 132 8.32 1.33 -12.08
N LYS A 133 7.00 1.45 -12.29
CA LYS A 133 6.06 1.95 -11.28
C LYS A 133 4.78 1.13 -11.30
N ILE A 134 4.40 0.60 -10.15
CA ILE A 134 3.14 -0.12 -9.99
C ILE A 134 2.30 0.52 -8.91
N GLU A 135 1.02 0.76 -9.20
CA GLU A 135 0.04 1.26 -8.25
C GLU A 135 -1.08 0.24 -8.05
N PHE A 136 -1.38 -0.07 -6.78
CA PHE A 136 -2.38 -1.05 -6.40
C PHE A 136 -3.57 -0.37 -5.73
N TYR A 137 -4.78 -0.73 -6.17
CA TYR A 137 -6.04 -0.39 -5.54
C TYR A 137 -6.69 -1.66 -5.00
N GLY A 138 -6.96 -1.72 -3.70
CA GLY A 138 -7.44 -2.97 -3.13
C GLY A 138 -8.02 -2.87 -1.73
N ASN A 139 -8.34 -4.03 -1.20
CA ASN A 139 -8.93 -4.21 0.13
C ASN A 139 -7.94 -4.86 1.12
N SER A 140 -8.44 -5.60 2.09
CA SER A 140 -7.65 -6.33 3.10
C SER A 140 -6.63 -7.31 2.51
N ILE A 141 -6.95 -7.95 1.37
CA ILE A 141 -6.03 -8.86 0.67
C ILE A 141 -4.78 -8.10 0.23
N THR A 142 -4.96 -6.90 -0.32
CA THR A 142 -3.88 -6.01 -0.78
C THR A 142 -3.14 -5.36 0.38
N ALA A 143 -3.84 -5.06 1.48
CA ALA A 143 -3.25 -4.52 2.69
C ALA A 143 -2.33 -5.51 3.42
N GLY A 144 -2.53 -6.82 3.23
CA GLY A 144 -1.89 -7.86 4.03
C GLY A 144 -2.45 -7.89 5.45
N TYR A 145 -3.79 -7.69 5.57
CA TYR A 145 -4.49 -7.72 6.86
C TYR A 145 -4.39 -9.10 7.49
N ALA A 146 -4.08 -9.13 8.79
CA ALA A 146 -3.94 -10.34 9.60
C ALA A 146 -2.98 -11.42 9.03
N ILE A 147 -2.11 -11.05 8.09
CA ILE A 147 -1.23 -12.00 7.37
C ILE A 147 -0.26 -12.74 8.29
N GLU A 148 0.11 -12.14 9.42
CA GLU A 148 0.98 -12.74 10.45
C GLU A 148 0.20 -13.36 11.62
N ASP A 149 -1.15 -13.39 11.55
CA ASP A 149 -1.97 -14.11 12.54
C ASP A 149 -1.98 -15.61 12.25
N THR A 150 -1.17 -16.34 12.99
CA THR A 150 -1.07 -17.80 12.89
C THR A 150 -2.25 -18.54 13.50
N THR A 151 -3.16 -17.85 14.22
CA THR A 151 -4.33 -18.47 14.86
C THR A 151 -5.48 -18.69 13.88
N GLY A 152 -5.49 -18.00 12.74
CA GLY A 152 -6.56 -18.02 11.74
C GLY A 152 -7.86 -17.37 12.22
N LYS A 153 -7.78 -16.47 13.21
CA LYS A 153 -8.94 -15.71 13.75
C LYS A 153 -9.11 -14.34 13.10
N ASP A 154 -8.21 -13.97 12.19
CA ASP A 154 -8.17 -12.63 11.58
C ASP A 154 -8.09 -11.53 12.64
N SER A 155 -7.14 -11.68 13.57
CA SER A 155 -6.92 -10.75 14.68
C SER A 155 -6.72 -9.32 14.17
N PRO A 156 -7.51 -8.35 14.71
CA PRO A 156 -7.59 -7.00 14.13
C PRO A 156 -6.40 -6.09 14.49
N GLU A 157 -5.56 -6.48 15.44
CA GLU A 157 -4.45 -5.67 15.92
C GLU A 157 -3.43 -5.39 14.81
N GLY A 158 -2.91 -4.17 14.76
CA GLY A 158 -1.98 -3.73 13.71
C GLY A 158 -0.69 -4.54 13.63
N THR A 159 -0.31 -5.22 14.72
CA THR A 159 0.87 -6.10 14.75
C THR A 159 0.78 -7.27 13.77
N PHE A 160 -0.44 -7.75 13.46
CA PHE A 160 -0.66 -8.87 12.54
C PHE A 160 -0.80 -8.44 11.07
N THR A 161 -0.97 -7.14 10.82
CA THR A 161 -1.02 -6.60 9.45
C THR A 161 0.38 -6.30 8.95
N ASN A 162 0.71 -6.80 7.76
CA ASN A 162 2.02 -6.57 7.16
C ASN A 162 1.95 -6.43 5.64
N ASN A 163 1.79 -5.21 5.17
CA ASN A 163 1.73 -4.92 3.74
C ASN A 163 3.00 -5.35 2.98
N TYR A 164 4.16 -5.39 3.64
CA TYR A 164 5.42 -5.83 3.03
C TYR A 164 5.36 -7.28 2.52
N LEU A 165 4.56 -8.12 3.18
CA LEU A 165 4.34 -9.52 2.84
C LEU A 165 3.13 -9.74 1.91
N SER A 166 2.38 -8.69 1.57
CA SER A 166 1.24 -8.79 0.63
C SER A 166 1.71 -9.09 -0.78
N TYR A 167 0.85 -9.69 -1.59
CA TYR A 167 1.10 -9.97 -2.99
C TYR A 167 1.51 -8.70 -3.76
N ALA A 168 0.91 -7.57 -3.41
CA ALA A 168 1.16 -6.29 -4.06
C ALA A 168 2.62 -5.83 -3.84
N ALA A 169 3.09 -5.84 -2.60
CA ALA A 169 4.45 -5.46 -2.28
C ALA A 169 5.49 -6.51 -2.77
N ILE A 170 5.14 -7.81 -2.79
CA ILE A 170 5.99 -8.87 -3.36
C ILE A 170 6.16 -8.63 -4.87
N THR A 171 5.07 -8.40 -5.60
CA THR A 171 5.10 -8.12 -7.05
C THR A 171 5.93 -6.87 -7.36
N ALA A 172 5.73 -5.77 -6.63
CA ALA A 172 6.50 -4.55 -6.85
C ALA A 172 8.01 -4.75 -6.59
N ARG A 173 8.39 -5.54 -5.56
CA ARG A 173 9.80 -5.88 -5.31
C ARG A 173 10.40 -6.79 -6.37
N HIS A 174 9.63 -7.73 -6.90
CA HIS A 174 10.10 -8.61 -7.98
C HIS A 174 10.57 -7.81 -9.21
N TYR A 175 9.84 -6.76 -9.57
CA TYR A 175 10.18 -5.90 -10.70
C TYR A 175 11.12 -4.72 -10.35
N ASP A 176 11.59 -4.63 -9.12
CA ASP A 176 12.28 -3.44 -8.59
C ASP A 176 11.52 -2.15 -8.89
N ALA A 177 10.18 -2.18 -8.78
CA ALA A 177 9.32 -1.06 -9.12
C ALA A 177 9.12 -0.09 -7.94
N LYS A 178 8.81 1.18 -8.25
CA LYS A 178 8.19 2.10 -7.31
C LYS A 178 6.81 1.57 -6.94
N TYR A 179 6.50 1.57 -5.67
CA TYR A 179 5.30 0.97 -5.11
C TYR A 179 4.37 2.01 -4.52
N LYS A 180 3.11 2.00 -4.94
CA LYS A 180 2.01 2.73 -4.31
C LYS A 180 0.87 1.78 -4.01
N CYS A 181 0.31 1.85 -2.80
CA CYS A 181 -0.75 0.95 -2.35
C CYS A 181 -1.89 1.76 -1.74
N ILE A 182 -2.99 1.84 -2.46
CA ILE A 182 -4.22 2.51 -2.04
C ILE A 182 -5.20 1.41 -1.64
N CYS A 183 -5.16 1.05 -0.37
CA CYS A 183 -5.94 -0.07 0.13
C CYS A 183 -6.56 0.22 1.50
N ARG A 184 -7.63 -0.52 1.79
CA ARG A 184 -8.28 -0.52 3.11
C ARG A 184 -9.07 -1.80 3.31
N SER A 185 -8.89 -2.44 4.46
CA SER A 185 -9.71 -3.57 4.87
C SER A 185 -11.18 -3.18 4.93
N GLY A 186 -12.02 -4.04 4.37
CA GLY A 186 -13.46 -3.79 4.34
C GLY A 186 -13.95 -2.87 3.22
N ILE A 187 -13.07 -2.29 2.39
CA ILE A 187 -13.49 -1.39 1.32
C ILE A 187 -13.99 -2.15 0.09
N GLY A 188 -15.04 -1.63 -0.54
CA GLY A 188 -15.62 -2.09 -1.79
C GLY A 188 -15.73 -0.98 -2.82
N ILE A 189 -16.38 -1.27 -3.93
CA ILE A 189 -16.68 -0.36 -5.04
C ILE A 189 -18.07 0.26 -4.88
N THR A 190 -19.08 -0.54 -4.55
CA THR A 190 -20.46 -0.11 -4.41
C THR A 190 -20.85 0.08 -2.96
N VAL A 191 -20.33 -0.76 -2.09
CA VAL A 191 -20.56 -0.77 -0.65
C VAL A 191 -19.38 -1.32 0.09
N SER A 192 -19.15 -0.85 1.31
CA SER A 192 -18.03 -1.22 2.16
C SER A 192 -18.49 -1.54 3.59
N TRP A 193 -17.67 -2.26 4.36
CA TRP A 193 -17.85 -2.41 5.81
C TRP A 193 -17.62 -1.11 6.58
N ILE A 194 -17.04 -0.11 5.92
CA ILE A 194 -16.73 1.24 6.40
C ILE A 194 -17.52 2.28 5.61
N PRO A 195 -17.65 3.54 6.09
CA PRO A 195 -18.44 4.57 5.40
C PRO A 195 -17.98 4.91 3.99
N GLN A 196 -16.67 4.83 3.72
CA GLN A 196 -16.09 5.16 2.42
C GLN A 196 -16.12 3.95 1.48
N ILE A 197 -16.23 4.21 0.18
CA ILE A 197 -15.97 3.26 -0.90
C ILE A 197 -14.72 3.69 -1.68
N MET A 198 -14.09 2.77 -2.40
CA MET A 198 -12.84 3.07 -3.12
C MET A 198 -13.00 4.25 -4.11
N PRO A 199 -14.09 4.39 -4.88
CA PRO A 199 -14.29 5.55 -5.75
C PRO A 199 -14.30 6.91 -5.05
N GLU A 200 -14.51 6.97 -3.75
CA GLU A 200 -14.52 8.22 -2.97
C GLU A 200 -13.12 8.61 -2.46
N ILE A 201 -12.18 7.65 -2.38
CA ILE A 201 -10.88 7.89 -1.73
C ILE A 201 -9.66 7.62 -2.64
N TYR A 202 -9.87 7.05 -3.82
CA TYR A 202 -8.78 6.60 -4.70
C TYR A 202 -7.78 7.70 -5.10
N ASP A 203 -8.23 8.95 -5.12
CA ASP A 203 -7.45 10.12 -5.50
C ASP A 203 -6.92 10.94 -4.31
N ARG A 204 -7.07 10.44 -3.07
CA ARG A 204 -6.66 11.19 -1.88
C ARG A 204 -5.20 10.98 -1.52
N LEU A 205 -4.58 12.02 -1.00
CA LEU A 205 -3.31 11.97 -0.29
C LEU A 205 -3.55 11.55 1.17
N ASN A 206 -4.35 12.32 1.91
CA ASN A 206 -4.88 11.92 3.21
C ASN A 206 -6.25 11.23 3.01
N PRO A 207 -6.37 9.92 3.28
CA PRO A 207 -7.61 9.18 3.04
C PRO A 207 -8.82 9.69 3.82
N LEU A 208 -8.59 10.36 4.96
CA LEU A 208 -9.66 10.90 5.81
C LEU A 208 -10.16 12.30 5.39
N ASP A 209 -9.41 13.00 4.55
CA ASP A 209 -9.76 14.35 4.10
C ASP A 209 -10.13 14.34 2.61
N SER A 210 -11.39 14.65 2.30
CA SER A 210 -11.89 14.72 0.92
C SER A 210 -11.25 15.82 0.08
N ASN A 211 -10.69 16.86 0.71
CA ASN A 211 -10.03 17.97 0.05
C ASN A 211 -8.53 17.70 -0.20
N SER A 212 -7.96 16.70 0.47
CA SER A 212 -6.56 16.31 0.33
C SER A 212 -6.38 15.44 -0.91
N LYS A 213 -6.03 16.04 -2.03
CA LYS A 213 -5.85 15.35 -3.31
C LYS A 213 -4.40 15.00 -3.58
N TRP A 214 -4.19 13.81 -4.12
CA TRP A 214 -2.92 13.39 -4.69
C TRP A 214 -2.84 13.85 -6.14
N ASN A 215 -1.69 14.35 -6.56
CA ASN A 215 -1.49 14.70 -7.97
C ASN A 215 -1.19 13.41 -8.77
N LEU A 216 -2.25 12.82 -9.30
CA LEU A 216 -2.17 11.55 -10.04
C LEU A 216 -1.34 11.65 -11.31
N SER A 217 -1.37 12.80 -12.00
CA SER A 217 -0.65 13.01 -13.26
C SER A 217 0.85 13.25 -13.09
N ALA A 218 1.33 13.64 -11.90
CA ALA A 218 2.73 13.93 -11.67
C ALA A 218 3.66 12.70 -11.68
N ASP A 219 3.11 11.52 -11.40
CA ASP A 219 3.88 10.27 -11.31
C ASP A 219 3.01 9.10 -11.79
N GLU A 220 2.65 9.12 -13.09
CA GLU A 220 1.84 8.07 -13.73
C GLU A 220 2.50 6.70 -13.58
N PRO A 221 1.79 5.67 -13.12
CA PRO A 221 2.28 4.30 -13.05
C PRO A 221 2.34 3.67 -14.45
N ASP A 222 3.23 2.69 -14.62
CA ASP A 222 3.24 1.85 -15.83
C ASP A 222 2.14 0.80 -15.76
N ILE A 223 1.91 0.25 -14.55
CA ILE A 223 0.87 -0.75 -14.28
C ILE A 223 0.01 -0.30 -13.11
N VAL A 224 -1.31 -0.43 -13.29
CA VAL A 224 -2.31 -0.30 -12.23
C VAL A 224 -2.96 -1.66 -11.99
N VAL A 225 -3.03 -2.10 -10.75
CA VAL A 225 -3.71 -3.36 -10.37
C VAL A 225 -4.91 -3.04 -9.49
N VAL A 226 -6.10 -3.49 -9.91
CA VAL A 226 -7.36 -3.30 -9.17
C VAL A 226 -7.85 -4.65 -8.65
N ASN A 227 -7.76 -4.88 -7.33
CA ASN A 227 -8.26 -6.09 -6.67
C ASN A 227 -9.35 -5.71 -5.65
N LEU A 228 -10.56 -5.58 -6.16
CA LEU A 228 -11.74 -5.14 -5.40
C LEU A 228 -12.93 -6.07 -5.65
N PHE A 229 -14.12 -5.73 -5.10
CA PHE A 229 -15.35 -6.52 -5.12
C PHE A 229 -15.48 -7.59 -4.03
N GLN A 230 -14.41 -8.02 -3.37
CA GLN A 230 -14.56 -9.05 -2.32
C GLN A 230 -15.57 -8.64 -1.23
N ASN A 231 -15.54 -7.38 -0.78
CA ASN A 231 -16.45 -6.89 0.25
C ASN A 231 -17.86 -6.65 -0.28
N ASP A 232 -17.98 -6.21 -1.52
CA ASP A 232 -19.27 -6.04 -2.19
C ASP A 232 -20.03 -7.36 -2.25
N THR A 233 -19.34 -8.50 -2.51
CA THR A 233 -20.00 -9.84 -2.61
C THR A 233 -20.80 -10.21 -1.38
N TRP A 234 -20.34 -9.81 -0.23
CA TRP A 234 -21.02 -10.07 1.03
C TRP A 234 -22.10 -9.05 1.32
N LEU A 235 -21.73 -7.75 1.24
CA LEU A 235 -22.57 -6.65 1.71
C LEU A 235 -23.81 -6.41 0.87
N VAL A 236 -23.79 -6.65 -0.45
CA VAL A 236 -25.01 -6.54 -1.29
C VAL A 236 -26.11 -7.52 -0.90
N ASN A 237 -25.78 -8.53 -0.10
CA ASN A 237 -26.70 -9.52 0.42
C ASN A 237 -27.08 -9.29 1.89
N LEU A 238 -26.67 -8.16 2.49
CA LEU A 238 -26.92 -7.83 3.89
C LEU A 238 -27.76 -6.56 4.03
N PRO A 239 -29.09 -6.60 3.72
CA PRO A 239 -29.95 -5.41 3.68
C PRO A 239 -30.08 -4.73 5.05
N GLU A 240 -29.85 -5.46 6.14
CA GLU A 240 -29.88 -4.89 7.49
C GLU A 240 -28.62 -4.14 7.90
N HIS A 241 -27.52 -4.27 7.14
CA HIS A 241 -26.29 -3.58 7.44
C HIS A 241 -26.43 -2.07 7.20
N LYS A 242 -25.89 -1.25 8.12
CA LYS A 242 -26.00 0.22 8.06
C LYS A 242 -25.48 0.82 6.75
N GLU A 243 -24.36 0.32 6.23
CA GLU A 243 -23.76 0.85 5.00
C GLU A 243 -24.53 0.40 3.75
N PHE A 244 -25.17 -0.80 3.79
CA PHE A 244 -26.12 -1.20 2.76
C PHE A 244 -27.30 -0.22 2.70
N LYS A 245 -27.95 0.03 3.85
CA LYS A 245 -29.10 0.97 3.94
C LYS A 245 -28.74 2.37 3.46
N LYS A 246 -27.53 2.84 3.80
CA LYS A 246 -27.03 4.14 3.38
C LYS A 246 -26.84 4.25 1.87
N ARG A 247 -26.33 3.18 1.22
CA ARG A 247 -26.02 3.16 -0.21
C ARG A 247 -27.20 2.81 -1.10
N PHE A 248 -28.05 1.89 -0.66
CA PHE A 248 -29.06 1.26 -1.49
C PHE A 248 -30.50 1.39 -0.92
N GLY A 249 -30.66 1.93 0.27
CA GLY A 249 -31.95 1.95 0.96
C GLY A 249 -32.40 0.54 1.34
N THR A 250 -33.51 0.07 0.76
CA THR A 250 -34.09 -1.24 1.06
C THR A 250 -33.91 -2.26 -0.07
N LYS A 251 -33.39 -1.84 -1.24
CA LYS A 251 -33.29 -2.69 -2.42
C LYS A 251 -31.82 -2.90 -2.81
N ALA A 252 -31.42 -4.15 -2.90
CA ALA A 252 -30.09 -4.51 -3.40
C ALA A 252 -29.86 -3.97 -4.83
N PRO A 253 -28.63 -3.58 -5.17
CA PRO A 253 -28.31 -3.14 -6.53
C PRO A 253 -28.48 -4.28 -7.51
N SER A 254 -28.91 -3.95 -8.71
CA SER A 254 -28.97 -4.89 -9.84
C SER A 254 -27.55 -5.22 -10.33
N GLU A 255 -27.40 -6.34 -11.06
CA GLU A 255 -26.13 -6.71 -11.69
C GLU A 255 -25.61 -5.59 -12.60
N LYS A 256 -26.50 -4.93 -13.34
CA LYS A 256 -26.14 -3.79 -14.20
C LYS A 256 -25.57 -2.61 -13.42
N GLU A 257 -26.15 -2.29 -12.26
CA GLU A 257 -25.65 -1.20 -11.40
C GLU A 257 -24.26 -1.54 -10.82
N ILE A 258 -24.05 -2.79 -10.42
CA ILE A 258 -22.74 -3.27 -9.95
C ILE A 258 -21.68 -3.18 -11.05
N ILE A 259 -22.00 -3.69 -12.26
CA ILE A 259 -21.10 -3.63 -13.42
C ILE A 259 -20.76 -2.18 -13.77
N ASN A 260 -21.78 -1.30 -13.82
CA ASN A 260 -21.58 0.11 -14.16
C ASN A 260 -20.70 0.82 -13.12
N ALA A 261 -20.87 0.54 -11.83
CA ALA A 261 -20.04 1.14 -10.78
C ALA A 261 -18.55 0.75 -10.94
N TYR A 262 -18.27 -0.52 -11.25
CA TYR A 262 -16.91 -0.96 -11.53
C TYR A 262 -16.35 -0.32 -12.79
N GLN A 263 -17.14 -0.32 -13.88
CA GLN A 263 -16.77 0.29 -15.17
C GLN A 263 -16.42 1.78 -15.00
N GLN A 264 -17.25 2.53 -14.25
CA GLN A 264 -16.99 3.94 -13.94
C GLN A 264 -15.68 4.11 -13.17
N PHE A 265 -15.42 3.26 -12.17
CA PHE A 265 -14.20 3.36 -11.38
C PHE A 265 -12.94 3.11 -12.21
N ILE A 266 -12.89 2.02 -12.98
CA ILE A 266 -11.72 1.74 -13.83
C ILE A 266 -11.60 2.73 -14.99
N GLY A 267 -12.72 3.27 -15.53
CA GLY A 267 -12.74 4.36 -16.49
C GLY A 267 -12.15 5.65 -15.92
N ASN A 268 -12.45 5.97 -14.65
CA ASN A 268 -11.81 7.10 -13.97
C ASN A 268 -10.29 6.90 -13.81
N LEU A 269 -9.84 5.68 -13.49
CA LEU A 269 -8.42 5.37 -13.45
C LEU A 269 -7.76 5.50 -14.81
N ARG A 270 -8.39 5.04 -15.88
CA ARG A 270 -7.92 5.21 -17.26
C ARG A 270 -7.77 6.68 -17.64
N ASN A 271 -8.75 7.51 -17.28
CA ASN A 271 -8.68 8.96 -17.55
C ASN A 271 -7.51 9.64 -16.83
N GLN A 272 -7.15 9.14 -15.63
CA GLN A 272 -6.00 9.65 -14.89
C GLN A 272 -4.66 9.10 -15.39
N TYR A 273 -4.64 7.88 -15.88
CA TYR A 273 -3.46 7.13 -16.30
C TYR A 273 -3.62 6.62 -17.74
N PRO A 274 -3.56 7.52 -18.73
CA PRO A 274 -3.87 7.18 -20.13
C PRO A 274 -2.90 6.18 -20.76
N LYS A 275 -1.70 6.02 -20.23
CA LYS A 275 -0.66 5.15 -20.77
C LYS A 275 -0.51 3.84 -20.01
N ALA A 276 -0.98 3.75 -18.78
CA ALA A 276 -0.80 2.60 -17.92
C ALA A 276 -1.51 1.35 -18.45
N ASP A 277 -0.94 0.19 -18.21
CA ASP A 277 -1.67 -1.07 -18.31
C ASP A 277 -2.49 -1.28 -17.04
N ILE A 278 -3.82 -1.46 -17.16
CA ILE A 278 -4.73 -1.63 -16.02
C ILE A 278 -5.14 -3.09 -15.92
N ILE A 279 -4.73 -3.77 -14.87
CA ILE A 279 -5.07 -5.17 -14.59
C ILE A 279 -6.23 -5.20 -13.59
N CYS A 280 -7.42 -5.54 -14.08
CA CYS A 280 -8.61 -5.78 -13.28
C CYS A 280 -8.61 -7.22 -12.78
N THR A 281 -8.44 -7.42 -11.47
CA THR A 281 -8.31 -8.74 -10.88
C THR A 281 -9.29 -8.96 -9.74
N LEU A 282 -9.49 -10.22 -9.39
CA LEU A 282 -10.26 -10.64 -8.23
C LEU A 282 -9.64 -11.90 -7.66
N GLY A 283 -9.43 -11.92 -6.37
CA GLY A 283 -8.93 -13.10 -5.69
C GLY A 283 -8.60 -12.78 -4.25
N SER A 284 -8.37 -13.72 -3.47
CA SER A 284 -8.31 -15.18 -3.59
C SER A 284 -9.37 -15.84 -2.70
N MET A 285 -10.31 -15.04 -2.19
CA MET A 285 -11.36 -15.43 -1.24
C MET A 285 -12.69 -15.73 -1.97
N ASP A 286 -13.80 -15.65 -1.27
CA ASP A 286 -15.12 -16.11 -1.75
C ASP A 286 -15.57 -15.53 -3.10
N ALA A 287 -15.24 -14.29 -3.39
CA ALA A 287 -15.55 -13.67 -4.67
C ALA A 287 -14.88 -14.37 -5.87
N ALA A 288 -13.76 -15.07 -5.63
CA ALA A 288 -13.00 -15.77 -6.65
C ALA A 288 -13.37 -17.26 -6.79
N LYS A 289 -14.35 -17.78 -6.04
CA LYS A 289 -14.81 -19.16 -6.16
C LYS A 289 -15.25 -19.49 -7.59
N GLU A 290 -15.19 -20.77 -7.92
CA GLU A 290 -15.79 -21.29 -9.16
C GLU A 290 -17.30 -20.98 -9.19
N GLY A 291 -17.83 -20.62 -10.35
CA GLY A 291 -19.23 -20.22 -10.51
C GLY A 291 -19.58 -18.82 -9.96
N SER A 292 -18.60 -18.07 -9.44
CA SER A 292 -18.84 -16.70 -8.98
C SER A 292 -19.15 -15.75 -10.13
N LYS A 293 -20.29 -15.07 -10.06
CA LYS A 293 -20.70 -14.05 -11.05
C LYS A 293 -19.78 -12.81 -11.03
N TRP A 294 -19.04 -12.56 -9.95
CA TRP A 294 -18.25 -11.35 -9.79
C TRP A 294 -17.09 -11.25 -10.74
N LYS A 295 -16.51 -12.39 -11.13
CA LYS A 295 -15.51 -12.44 -12.22
C LYS A 295 -16.12 -11.98 -13.55
N GLU A 296 -17.35 -12.41 -13.83
CA GLU A 296 -18.06 -12.06 -15.04
C GLU A 296 -18.42 -10.57 -15.08
N TYR A 297 -18.84 -10.00 -13.95
CA TYR A 297 -19.09 -8.55 -13.84
C TYR A 297 -17.85 -7.72 -14.19
N ILE A 298 -16.66 -8.15 -13.74
CA ILE A 298 -15.39 -7.49 -14.08
C ILE A 298 -15.13 -7.61 -15.58
N LYS A 299 -15.28 -8.81 -16.17
CA LYS A 299 -15.06 -9.01 -17.61
C LYS A 299 -15.97 -8.12 -18.47
N ILE A 300 -17.25 -8.07 -18.13
CA ILE A 300 -18.23 -7.22 -18.83
C ILE A 300 -17.84 -5.74 -18.71
N ALA A 301 -17.49 -5.28 -17.50
CA ALA A 301 -17.10 -3.89 -17.27
C ALA A 301 -15.85 -3.50 -18.08
N VAL A 302 -14.85 -4.38 -18.14
CA VAL A 302 -13.62 -4.16 -18.93
C VAL A 302 -13.92 -4.18 -20.42
N ALA A 303 -14.69 -5.16 -20.90
CA ALA A 303 -15.06 -5.27 -22.31
C ALA A 303 -15.84 -4.05 -22.82
N ASN A 304 -16.72 -3.47 -21.98
CA ASN A 304 -17.49 -2.28 -22.34
C ASN A 304 -16.63 -1.03 -22.58
N LEU A 305 -15.40 -0.99 -22.11
CA LEU A 305 -14.49 0.16 -22.29
C LEU A 305 -13.68 0.06 -23.58
N ASP A 306 -13.64 -1.12 -24.23
CA ASP A 306 -12.94 -1.39 -25.50
C ASP A 306 -11.50 -0.85 -25.54
N ASP A 307 -10.75 -1.08 -24.46
CA ASP A 307 -9.40 -0.57 -24.27
C ASP A 307 -8.38 -1.72 -24.24
N LYS A 308 -7.46 -1.73 -25.20
CA LYS A 308 -6.44 -2.79 -25.35
C LYS A 308 -5.44 -2.87 -24.20
N LYS A 309 -5.31 -1.82 -23.39
CA LYS A 309 -4.45 -1.75 -22.20
C LYS A 309 -5.23 -2.01 -20.90
N MET A 310 -6.45 -2.51 -21.02
CA MET A 310 -7.22 -3.02 -19.89
C MET A 310 -7.29 -4.54 -19.96
N HIS A 311 -6.80 -5.17 -18.90
CA HIS A 311 -6.66 -6.61 -18.81
C HIS A 311 -7.52 -7.18 -17.71
N THR A 312 -7.96 -8.43 -17.84
CA THR A 312 -8.55 -9.20 -16.76
C THR A 312 -7.64 -10.36 -16.40
N HIS A 313 -7.33 -10.49 -15.11
CA HIS A 313 -6.62 -11.64 -14.57
C HIS A 313 -7.26 -12.04 -13.23
N PHE A 314 -7.64 -13.30 -13.07
CA PHE A 314 -8.26 -13.76 -11.83
C PHE A 314 -7.29 -14.63 -11.05
N MET A 315 -7.02 -14.16 -9.82
CA MET A 315 -6.17 -14.90 -8.88
C MET A 315 -6.80 -16.24 -8.51
N PRO A 316 -6.01 -17.26 -8.17
CA PRO A 316 -6.57 -18.55 -7.76
C PRO A 316 -7.40 -18.39 -6.49
N TYR A 317 -8.53 -19.10 -6.42
CA TYR A 317 -9.27 -19.25 -5.16
C TYR A 317 -8.45 -20.14 -4.22
N LEU A 318 -8.09 -19.58 -3.08
CA LEU A 318 -7.32 -20.27 -2.05
C LEU A 318 -8.22 -20.48 -0.83
N LYS A 319 -8.60 -21.73 -0.58
CA LYS A 319 -9.41 -22.09 0.58
C LYS A 319 -8.59 -21.85 1.86
N SER A 320 -8.81 -20.72 2.51
CA SER A 320 -8.22 -20.38 3.81
C SER A 320 -9.31 -20.18 4.86
N LYS A 321 -8.96 -20.37 6.13
CA LYS A 321 -9.77 -19.86 7.24
C LYS A 321 -9.41 -18.38 7.39
N GLY A 322 -10.34 -17.48 7.05
CA GLY A 322 -10.07 -16.03 7.11
C GLY A 322 -9.24 -15.49 5.95
N HIS A 323 -8.43 -14.47 6.21
CA HIS A 323 -7.62 -13.78 5.21
C HIS A 323 -6.45 -14.63 4.70
N PRO A 324 -5.90 -14.29 3.51
CA PRO A 324 -4.77 -15.00 2.93
C PRO A 324 -3.54 -14.98 3.83
N THR A 325 -2.98 -16.16 4.10
CA THR A 325 -1.72 -16.34 4.82
C THR A 325 -0.52 -15.87 3.99
N ILE A 326 0.69 -15.84 4.58
CA ILE A 326 1.94 -15.52 3.88
C ILE A 326 2.10 -16.39 2.63
N ASN A 327 1.91 -17.71 2.73
CA ASN A 327 2.01 -18.62 1.59
C ASN A 327 0.94 -18.35 0.52
N ASN A 328 -0.28 -18.01 0.94
CA ASN A 328 -1.33 -17.61 0.01
C ASN A 328 -0.95 -16.34 -0.75
N GLN A 329 -0.40 -15.34 -0.06
CA GLN A 329 0.04 -14.08 -0.69
C GLN A 329 1.19 -14.30 -1.69
N GLN A 330 2.10 -15.22 -1.40
CA GLN A 330 3.16 -15.63 -2.35
C GLN A 330 2.57 -16.30 -3.61
N THR A 331 1.55 -17.16 -3.42
CA THR A 331 0.85 -17.81 -4.54
C THR A 331 0.11 -16.77 -5.42
N ILE A 332 -0.55 -15.80 -4.78
CA ILE A 332 -1.24 -14.70 -5.48
C ILE A 332 -0.21 -13.85 -6.25
N ALA A 333 0.91 -13.49 -5.61
CA ALA A 333 1.98 -12.72 -6.25
C ALA A 333 2.56 -13.44 -7.46
N LYS A 334 2.84 -14.75 -7.33
CA LYS A 334 3.34 -15.57 -8.43
C LYS A 334 2.39 -15.55 -9.62
N SER A 335 1.09 -15.75 -9.38
CA SER A 335 0.06 -15.69 -10.43
C SER A 335 0.01 -14.35 -11.15
N LEU A 336 0.13 -13.23 -10.41
CA LEU A 336 0.15 -11.90 -10.99
C LEU A 336 1.44 -11.63 -11.79
N ILE A 337 2.60 -12.04 -11.27
CA ILE A 337 3.90 -11.91 -11.94
C ILE A 337 3.89 -12.69 -13.26
N GLU A 338 3.46 -13.95 -13.25
CA GLU A 338 3.34 -14.77 -14.45
C GLU A 338 2.41 -14.12 -15.50
N PHE A 339 1.32 -13.51 -15.06
CA PHE A 339 0.42 -12.78 -15.96
C PHE A 339 1.12 -11.56 -16.58
N ILE A 340 1.80 -10.74 -15.77
CA ILE A 340 2.51 -9.54 -16.24
C ILE A 340 3.60 -9.92 -17.23
N ASP A 341 4.43 -10.92 -16.91
CA ASP A 341 5.54 -11.37 -17.76
C ASP A 341 5.06 -11.86 -19.15
N ASN A 342 3.86 -12.44 -19.22
CA ASN A 342 3.33 -13.00 -20.46
C ASN A 342 2.47 -12.01 -21.29
N ASN A 343 2.04 -10.87 -20.71
CA ASN A 343 1.02 -10.02 -21.34
C ASN A 343 1.37 -8.54 -21.38
N ILE A 344 2.38 -8.09 -20.66
CA ILE A 344 2.72 -6.65 -20.55
C ILE A 344 4.20 -6.44 -20.87
N GLU A 345 4.45 -5.60 -21.86
CA GLU A 345 5.79 -5.13 -22.21
C GLU A 345 6.07 -3.78 -21.51
N TRP A 346 7.17 -3.69 -20.74
CA TRP A 346 7.52 -2.49 -19.95
C TRP A 346 8.99 -2.41 -19.51
#